data_7c69213436a7548650acb4bf8432fb94
#
_entry.id   7c69213436a7548650acb4bf8432fb94
#
_cell.length_a   1.000
_cell.length_b   1.000
_cell.length_c   1.000
_cell.angle_alpha   90.00
_cell.angle_beta   90.00
_cell.angle_gamma   90.00
#
_symmetry.space_group_name_H-M   'P 1'
#
loop_
_entity.id
_entity.type
_entity.pdbx_description
1 polymer ?
#
loop_
_entity_poly.entity_id
_entity_poly.type
_entity_poly.pdbx_seq_one_letter_code
_entity_poly.pdbx_strand_id
1 'polypeptide(L)'
;MKDINIYIVRHGEASISWSGKSDPGLSLQGKSQSIESSRELAKFNSQALQLISSPKKRAMETAEPLGQTLKKPIKIINEFDEIPSQKAKKKNQWLRRVAATHSSKLPNYLKDWQNQIIKELLNIDADSIIFSHFMVINAVYDKLCNPKQFVSLQPGYTSMMHLVKRKDSLCYVSLSNENTSKIII
;
A
#
# COMPACT_ATOMS: atom_id res chain seq x y z
N MET A 1 10.60 11.12 -22.40
CA MET A 1 9.77 11.30 -21.19
C MET A 1 10.62 10.94 -19.99
N LYS A 2 10.48 11.67 -18.88
CA LYS A 2 11.19 11.38 -17.62
C LYS A 2 10.51 10.19 -16.92
N ASP A 3 11.31 9.30 -16.33
CA ASP A 3 10.79 8.24 -15.46
C ASP A 3 10.09 8.86 -14.25
N ILE A 4 8.97 8.27 -13.83
CA ILE A 4 8.21 8.70 -12.66
C ILE A 4 8.44 7.70 -11.54
N ASN A 5 8.86 8.18 -10.37
CA ASN A 5 9.03 7.36 -9.17
C ASN A 5 7.72 7.31 -8.38
N ILE A 6 7.27 6.10 -8.06
CA ILE A 6 6.08 5.86 -7.26
C ILE A 6 6.49 5.04 -6.04
N TYR A 7 6.18 5.55 -4.86
CA TYR A 7 6.47 4.89 -3.59
C TYR A 7 5.15 4.51 -2.92
N ILE A 8 4.91 3.20 -2.71
CA ILE A 8 3.73 2.71 -1.98
C ILE A 8 4.17 2.36 -0.56
N VAL A 9 3.62 3.07 0.42
CA VAL A 9 3.95 2.95 1.83
C VAL A 9 2.84 2.21 2.56
N ARG A 10 3.16 1.13 3.28
CA ARG A 10 2.21 0.48 4.18
C ARG A 10 1.92 1.40 5.36
N HIS A 11 0.65 1.53 5.78
CA HIS A 11 0.27 2.28 6.98
C HIS A 11 1.02 1.80 8.24
N GLY A 12 1.18 2.66 9.24
CA GLY A 12 1.66 2.33 10.57
C GLY A 12 0.74 1.37 11.31
N GLU A 13 1.16 0.87 12.48
CA GLU A 13 0.36 -0.05 13.29
C GLU A 13 -1.01 0.54 13.62
N ALA A 14 -2.07 -0.24 13.35
CA ALA A 14 -3.44 0.14 13.69
C ALA A 14 -3.77 -0.16 15.14
N SER A 15 -4.66 0.65 15.76
CA SER A 15 -5.07 0.51 17.16
C SER A 15 -5.88 -0.76 17.43
N ILE A 16 -6.49 -1.37 16.42
CA ILE A 16 -7.29 -2.59 16.49
C ILE A 16 -6.92 -3.46 15.29
N SER A 17 -6.95 -4.79 15.46
CA SER A 17 -6.68 -5.71 14.37
C SER A 17 -7.69 -5.55 13.22
N TRP A 18 -7.25 -5.85 12.00
CA TRP A 18 -8.06 -5.76 10.78
C TRP A 18 -9.40 -6.51 10.83
N SER A 19 -9.53 -7.54 11.67
CA SER A 19 -10.77 -8.29 11.86
C SER A 19 -11.87 -7.53 12.61
N GLY A 20 -11.54 -6.35 13.17
CA GLY A 20 -12.52 -5.47 13.85
C GLY A 20 -13.56 -4.90 12.89
N LYS A 21 -14.71 -4.50 13.43
CA LYS A 21 -15.85 -3.94 12.67
C LYS A 21 -15.67 -2.47 12.26
N SER A 22 -14.76 -1.74 12.90
CA SER A 22 -14.52 -0.31 12.67
C SER A 22 -13.34 -0.09 11.73
N ASP A 23 -13.20 1.12 11.20
CA ASP A 23 -12.02 1.61 10.50
C ASP A 23 -11.04 2.21 11.52
N PRO A 24 -10.13 1.41 12.13
CA PRO A 24 -9.27 1.89 13.18
C PRO A 24 -8.23 2.87 12.65
N GLY A 25 -7.95 3.92 13.44
CA GLY A 25 -6.79 4.75 13.28
C GLY A 25 -5.51 4.05 13.74
N LEU A 26 -4.42 4.80 13.83
CA LEU A 26 -3.13 4.30 14.30
C LEU A 26 -3.13 4.04 15.82
N SER A 27 -2.36 3.05 16.26
CA SER A 27 -1.96 2.89 17.66
C SER A 27 -0.96 4.00 18.05
N LEU A 28 -0.60 4.08 19.33
CA LEU A 28 0.47 4.98 19.78
C LEU A 28 1.80 4.66 19.06
N GLN A 29 2.11 3.36 18.91
CA GLN A 29 3.26 2.90 18.15
C GLN A 29 3.14 3.28 16.67
N GLY A 30 1.96 3.12 16.05
CA GLY A 30 1.71 3.51 14.67
C GLY A 30 1.91 5.00 14.42
N LYS A 31 1.53 5.86 15.38
CA LYS A 31 1.78 7.31 15.31
C LYS A 31 3.28 7.63 15.35
N SER A 32 4.04 6.96 16.22
CA SER A 32 5.50 7.11 16.25
C SER A 32 6.13 6.67 14.92
N GLN A 33 5.71 5.51 14.38
CA GLN A 33 6.15 5.00 13.09
C GLN A 33 5.84 5.98 11.94
N SER A 34 4.67 6.63 11.94
CA SER A 34 4.31 7.60 10.91
C SER A 34 5.18 8.85 10.94
N ILE A 35 5.52 9.35 12.12
CA ILE A 35 6.43 10.50 12.31
C ILE A 35 7.84 10.16 11.82
N GLU A 36 8.36 8.99 12.20
CA GLU A 36 9.69 8.54 11.78
C GLU A 36 9.74 8.35 10.25
N SER A 37 8.77 7.65 9.68
CA SER A 37 8.63 7.46 8.24
C SER A 37 8.54 8.78 7.48
N SER A 38 7.84 9.78 8.02
CA SER A 38 7.72 11.09 7.38
C SER A 38 9.08 11.79 7.23
N ARG A 39 9.98 11.64 8.19
CA ARG A 39 11.35 12.21 8.12
C ARG A 39 12.16 11.60 6.98
N GLU A 40 12.05 10.28 6.79
CA GLU A 40 12.73 9.57 5.71
C GLU A 40 12.11 9.93 4.34
N LEU A 41 10.78 9.97 4.27
CA LEU A 41 10.06 10.27 3.03
C LEU A 41 10.19 11.73 2.59
N ALA A 42 10.42 12.66 3.52
CA ALA A 42 10.64 14.07 3.20
C ALA A 42 11.87 14.30 2.31
N LYS A 43 12.82 13.35 2.26
CA LYS A 43 14.00 13.39 1.37
C LYS A 43 13.62 13.31 -0.11
N PHE A 44 12.46 12.76 -0.45
CA PHE A 44 11.96 12.67 -1.83
C PHE A 44 11.22 13.93 -2.28
N ASN A 45 11.23 15.00 -1.46
CA ASN A 45 10.50 16.23 -1.77
C ASN A 45 10.96 16.85 -3.09
N SER A 46 9.99 17.13 -3.95
CA SER A 46 10.14 17.94 -5.16
C SER A 46 8.90 18.81 -5.33
N GLN A 47 8.97 19.84 -6.17
CA GLN A 47 7.81 20.71 -6.40
C GLN A 47 6.60 19.92 -6.93
N ALA A 48 6.85 18.95 -7.82
CA ALA A 48 5.82 18.14 -8.46
C ALA A 48 5.40 16.91 -7.64
N LEU A 49 6.04 16.61 -6.49
CA LEU A 49 5.70 15.44 -5.68
C LEU A 49 4.23 15.47 -5.24
N GLN A 50 3.51 14.39 -5.51
CA GLN A 50 2.15 14.18 -5.07
C GLN A 50 2.10 13.28 -3.83
N LEU A 51 1.24 13.61 -2.86
CA LEU A 51 0.92 12.75 -1.73
C LEU A 51 -0.49 12.18 -1.92
N ILE A 52 -0.60 10.86 -1.84
CA ILE A 52 -1.83 10.13 -2.08
C ILE A 52 -2.07 9.20 -0.89
N SER A 53 -3.34 9.00 -0.52
CA SER A 53 -3.71 8.03 0.52
C SER A 53 -4.93 7.22 0.14
N SER A 54 -4.97 5.98 0.60
CA SER A 54 -6.19 5.20 0.77
C SER A 54 -7.20 5.97 1.66
N PRO A 55 -8.52 5.76 1.50
CA PRO A 55 -9.53 6.39 2.34
C PRO A 55 -9.55 5.87 3.79
N LYS A 56 -8.81 4.80 4.12
CA LYS A 56 -8.78 4.25 5.49
C LYS A 56 -8.05 5.16 6.45
N LYS A 57 -8.67 5.33 7.63
CA LYS A 57 -8.16 6.23 8.68
C LYS A 57 -6.69 6.00 9.00
N ARG A 58 -6.26 4.74 9.18
CA ARG A 58 -4.86 4.39 9.45
C ARG A 58 -3.88 4.81 8.35
N ALA A 59 -4.31 4.78 7.08
CA ALA A 59 -3.46 5.23 5.97
C ALA A 59 -3.38 6.76 5.92
N MET A 60 -4.50 7.45 6.11
CA MET A 60 -4.55 8.92 6.18
C MET A 60 -3.72 9.44 7.34
N GLU A 61 -3.86 8.87 8.54
CA GLU A 61 -3.07 9.24 9.72
C GLU A 61 -1.56 8.94 9.54
N THR A 62 -1.21 7.96 8.71
CA THR A 62 0.20 7.71 8.36
C THR A 62 0.74 8.77 7.40
N ALA A 63 -0.09 9.27 6.50
CA ALA A 63 0.29 10.29 5.51
C ALA A 63 0.40 11.70 6.14
N GLU A 64 -0.39 11.99 7.17
CA GLU A 64 -0.57 13.32 7.74
C GLU A 64 0.73 14.01 8.18
N PRO A 65 1.67 13.38 8.92
CA PRO A 65 2.91 14.02 9.30
C PRO A 65 3.76 14.48 8.11
N LEU A 66 3.76 13.69 7.01
CA LEU A 66 4.48 14.09 5.80
C LEU A 66 3.79 15.26 5.09
N GLY A 67 2.45 15.22 4.98
CA GLY A 67 1.67 16.32 4.41
C GLY A 67 1.91 17.65 5.13
N GLN A 68 1.93 17.62 6.46
CA GLN A 68 2.25 18.79 7.31
C GLN A 68 3.69 19.27 7.10
N THR A 69 4.67 18.36 7.13
CA THR A 69 6.10 18.68 6.95
C THR A 69 6.36 19.33 5.59
N LEU A 70 5.78 18.79 4.52
CA LEU A 70 5.99 19.29 3.15
C LEU A 70 5.01 20.39 2.75
N LYS A 71 4.02 20.69 3.59
CA LYS A 71 2.91 21.63 3.29
C LYS A 71 2.19 21.27 1.97
N LYS A 72 1.98 19.97 1.76
CA LYS A 72 1.31 19.43 0.56
C LYS A 72 -0.03 18.80 0.93
N PRO A 73 -1.06 18.98 0.09
CA PRO A 73 -2.33 18.28 0.26
C PRO A 73 -2.16 16.78 0.01
N ILE A 74 -2.96 15.97 0.71
CA ILE A 74 -3.04 14.53 0.52
C ILE A 74 -4.30 14.23 -0.29
N LYS A 75 -4.14 13.70 -1.51
CA LYS A 75 -5.25 13.28 -2.36
C LYS A 75 -5.74 11.89 -1.92
N ILE A 76 -7.03 11.73 -1.71
CA ILE A 76 -7.63 10.42 -1.39
C ILE A 76 -8.03 9.73 -2.69
N ILE A 77 -7.58 8.48 -2.86
CA ILE A 77 -7.89 7.64 -4.02
C ILE A 77 -8.40 6.28 -3.51
N ASN A 78 -9.64 5.95 -3.86
CA ASN A 78 -10.34 4.75 -3.37
C ASN A 78 -9.74 3.44 -3.89
N GLU A 79 -9.12 3.45 -5.05
CA GLU A 79 -8.48 2.30 -5.67
C GLU A 79 -7.31 1.75 -4.83
N PHE A 80 -6.73 2.57 -3.94
CA PHE A 80 -5.69 2.14 -3.01
C PHE A 80 -6.25 1.65 -1.66
N ASP A 81 -7.57 1.40 -1.56
CA ASP A 81 -8.18 0.83 -0.37
C ASP A 81 -7.78 -0.63 -0.16
N GLU A 82 -7.92 -1.08 1.09
CA GLU A 82 -7.61 -2.45 1.52
C GLU A 82 -8.41 -3.49 0.72
N ILE A 83 -7.85 -4.69 0.61
CA ILE A 83 -8.47 -5.81 -0.09
C ILE A 83 -9.95 -5.97 0.27
N PRO A 84 -10.87 -6.03 -0.73
CA PRO A 84 -12.30 -6.17 -0.48
C PRO A 84 -12.61 -7.58 0.03
N SER A 85 -12.85 -7.70 1.34
CA SER A 85 -13.19 -8.98 1.97
C SER A 85 -14.64 -9.40 1.73
N GLN A 86 -15.43 -8.57 1.03
CA GLN A 86 -16.86 -8.76 0.84
C GLN A 86 -17.56 -9.16 2.15
N LYS A 87 -18.46 -10.17 2.11
CA LYS A 87 -19.19 -10.68 3.27
C LYS A 87 -18.50 -11.89 3.92
N ALA A 88 -17.18 -11.99 3.87
CA ALA A 88 -16.46 -13.12 4.46
C ALA A 88 -16.73 -13.23 5.97
N LYS A 89 -17.46 -14.26 6.40
CA LYS A 89 -17.83 -14.49 7.82
C LYS A 89 -16.60 -14.73 8.70
N LYS A 90 -15.55 -15.38 8.15
CA LYS A 90 -14.28 -15.70 8.82
C LYS A 90 -13.13 -15.01 8.09
N LYS A 91 -13.02 -13.69 8.26
CA LYS A 91 -12.08 -12.83 7.51
C LYS A 91 -10.63 -13.33 7.52
N ASN A 92 -10.09 -13.69 8.68
CA ASN A 92 -8.71 -14.17 8.80
C ASN A 92 -8.47 -15.48 8.05
N GLN A 93 -9.43 -16.44 8.14
CA GLN A 93 -9.32 -17.70 7.39
C GLN A 93 -9.42 -17.47 5.87
N TRP A 94 -10.30 -16.57 5.45
CA TRP A 94 -10.44 -16.17 4.06
C TRP A 94 -9.15 -15.53 3.57
N LEU A 95 -8.57 -14.60 4.33
CA LEU A 95 -7.34 -13.89 3.97
C LEU A 95 -6.16 -14.86 3.83
N ARG A 96 -5.99 -15.83 4.76
CA ARG A 96 -4.96 -16.86 4.66
C ARG A 96 -5.08 -17.69 3.37
N ARG A 97 -6.31 -18.04 2.96
CA ARG A 97 -6.56 -18.75 1.71
C ARG A 97 -6.19 -17.90 0.49
N VAL A 98 -6.62 -16.65 0.47
CA VAL A 98 -6.27 -15.70 -0.61
C VAL A 98 -4.76 -15.54 -0.69
N ALA A 99 -4.09 -15.33 0.43
CA ALA A 99 -2.64 -15.13 0.50
C ALA A 99 -1.85 -16.31 -0.12
N ALA A 100 -2.28 -17.55 0.13
CA ALA A 100 -1.65 -18.77 -0.37
C ALA A 100 -2.06 -19.16 -1.80
N THR A 101 -3.00 -18.43 -2.41
CA THR A 101 -3.54 -18.75 -3.74
C THR A 101 -2.68 -18.11 -4.82
N HIS A 102 -2.41 -18.81 -5.93
CA HIS A 102 -1.81 -18.19 -7.11
C HIS A 102 -2.81 -17.27 -7.79
N SER A 103 -2.36 -16.12 -8.31
CA SER A 103 -3.20 -15.06 -8.88
C SER A 103 -4.16 -15.55 -9.98
N SER A 104 -3.75 -16.52 -10.79
CA SER A 104 -4.62 -17.11 -11.82
C SER A 104 -5.90 -17.73 -11.25
N LYS A 105 -5.87 -18.20 -9.99
CA LYS A 105 -6.99 -18.83 -9.28
C LYS A 105 -7.77 -17.87 -8.36
N LEU A 106 -7.42 -16.60 -8.33
CA LEU A 106 -8.16 -15.60 -7.55
C LEU A 106 -9.58 -15.43 -8.12
N PRO A 107 -10.58 -15.17 -7.27
CA PRO A 107 -11.92 -14.75 -7.70
C PRO A 107 -11.88 -13.50 -8.58
N ASN A 108 -12.80 -13.38 -9.54
CA ASN A 108 -12.81 -12.27 -10.49
C ASN A 108 -12.83 -10.90 -9.81
N TYR A 109 -13.62 -10.71 -8.75
CA TYR A 109 -13.69 -9.43 -8.05
C TYR A 109 -12.33 -9.00 -7.43
N LEU A 110 -11.45 -9.95 -7.06
CA LEU A 110 -10.09 -9.63 -6.60
C LEU A 110 -9.16 -9.32 -7.77
N LYS A 111 -9.33 -9.99 -8.91
CA LYS A 111 -8.61 -9.64 -10.15
C LYS A 111 -9.00 -8.24 -10.64
N ASP A 112 -10.28 -7.90 -10.55
CA ASP A 112 -10.79 -6.57 -10.93
C ASP A 112 -10.23 -5.48 -10.00
N TRP A 113 -10.24 -5.71 -8.68
CA TRP A 113 -9.63 -4.83 -7.70
C TRP A 113 -8.13 -4.62 -7.97
N GLN A 114 -7.38 -5.68 -8.24
CA GLN A 114 -5.97 -5.62 -8.60
C GLN A 114 -5.75 -4.85 -9.91
N ASN A 115 -6.58 -5.07 -10.93
CA ASN A 115 -6.49 -4.35 -12.20
C ASN A 115 -6.78 -2.86 -12.04
N GLN A 116 -7.72 -2.48 -11.16
CA GLN A 116 -8.02 -1.08 -10.84
C GLN A 116 -6.83 -0.38 -10.18
N ILE A 117 -6.14 -1.04 -9.24
CA ILE A 117 -4.91 -0.53 -8.64
C ILE A 117 -3.85 -0.25 -9.72
N ILE A 118 -3.58 -1.22 -10.59
CA ILE A 118 -2.58 -1.06 -11.66
C ILE A 118 -2.96 0.06 -12.63
N LYS A 119 -4.24 0.14 -13.00
CA LYS A 119 -4.74 1.22 -13.87
C LYS A 119 -4.51 2.59 -13.24
N GLU A 120 -4.79 2.73 -11.94
CA GLU A 120 -4.59 4.00 -11.24
C GLU A 120 -3.10 4.35 -11.11
N LEU A 121 -2.22 3.37 -10.84
CA LEU A 121 -0.77 3.58 -10.86
C LEU A 121 -0.26 4.04 -12.24
N LEU A 122 -0.84 3.53 -13.32
CA LEU A 122 -0.51 3.96 -14.69
C LEU A 122 -1.03 5.36 -15.03
N ASN A 123 -2.05 5.86 -14.33
CA ASN A 123 -2.57 7.23 -14.50
C ASN A 123 -1.73 8.28 -13.76
N ILE A 124 -0.85 7.89 -12.85
CA ILE A 124 0.01 8.82 -12.11
C ILE A 124 0.97 9.51 -13.10
N ASP A 125 1.04 10.84 -13.04
CA ASP A 125 1.77 11.70 -13.97
C ASP A 125 2.99 12.43 -13.37
N ALA A 126 3.21 12.28 -12.04
CA ALA A 126 4.34 12.85 -11.31
C ALA A 126 4.85 11.90 -10.23
N ASP A 127 6.09 12.15 -9.75
CA ASP A 127 6.63 11.42 -8.59
C ASP A 127 5.62 11.44 -7.44
N SER A 128 5.34 10.30 -6.83
CA SER A 128 4.24 10.15 -5.88
C SER A 128 4.58 9.26 -4.70
N ILE A 129 4.07 9.61 -3.52
CA ILE A 129 4.08 8.77 -2.33
C ILE A 129 2.63 8.41 -2.01
N ILE A 130 2.33 7.11 -1.97
CA ILE A 130 0.98 6.54 -1.79
C ILE A 130 0.94 5.78 -0.47
N PHE A 131 0.14 6.24 0.48
CA PHE A 131 -0.08 5.54 1.75
C PHE A 131 -1.23 4.55 1.62
N SER A 132 -0.93 3.27 1.81
CA SER A 132 -1.85 2.18 1.54
C SER A 132 -1.64 0.98 2.48
N HIS A 133 -1.83 -0.24 2.00
CA HIS A 133 -2.03 -1.43 2.80
C HIS A 133 -1.10 -2.58 2.36
N PHE A 134 -0.95 -3.55 3.27
CA PHE A 134 -0.19 -4.78 3.04
C PHE A 134 -0.64 -5.53 1.78
N MET A 135 -1.97 -5.69 1.61
CA MET A 135 -2.48 -6.46 0.48
C MET A 135 -2.38 -5.69 -0.85
N VAL A 136 -2.42 -4.37 -0.83
CA VAL A 136 -2.19 -3.53 -2.03
C VAL A 136 -0.75 -3.68 -2.53
N ILE A 137 0.24 -3.64 -1.62
CA ILE A 137 1.64 -3.88 -1.97
C ILE A 137 1.82 -5.26 -2.61
N ASN A 138 1.24 -6.31 -2.02
CA ASN A 138 1.31 -7.65 -2.58
C ASN A 138 0.54 -7.78 -3.91
N ALA A 139 -0.60 -7.10 -4.07
CA ALA A 139 -1.35 -7.09 -5.32
C ALA A 139 -0.56 -6.48 -6.47
N VAL A 140 0.17 -5.40 -6.20
CA VAL A 140 1.05 -4.77 -7.19
C VAL A 140 2.23 -5.68 -7.53
N TYR A 141 2.89 -6.24 -6.51
CA TYR A 141 4.00 -7.17 -6.71
C TYR A 141 3.59 -8.42 -7.51
N ASP A 142 2.46 -9.02 -7.16
CA ASP A 142 1.91 -10.18 -7.87
C ASP A 142 1.68 -9.88 -9.36
N LYS A 143 1.13 -8.71 -9.67
CA LYS A 143 0.86 -8.30 -11.05
C LYS A 143 2.11 -8.05 -11.88
N LEU A 144 3.16 -7.52 -11.26
CA LEU A 144 4.42 -7.16 -11.94
C LEU A 144 5.41 -8.33 -12.01
N CYS A 145 5.44 -9.20 -11.01
CA CYS A 145 6.47 -10.23 -10.83
C CYS A 145 5.95 -11.67 -10.96
N ASN A 146 4.61 -11.86 -10.99
CA ASN A 146 3.94 -13.16 -11.14
C ASN A 146 4.51 -14.28 -10.23
N PRO A 147 4.56 -14.09 -8.91
CA PRO A 147 5.11 -15.07 -7.98
C PRO A 147 4.20 -16.30 -7.83
N LYS A 148 4.69 -17.34 -7.11
CA LYS A 148 3.94 -18.59 -6.89
C LYS A 148 2.66 -18.40 -6.03
N GLN A 149 2.63 -17.37 -5.18
CA GLN A 149 1.54 -17.07 -4.26
C GLN A 149 1.22 -15.58 -4.29
N PHE A 150 -0.04 -15.22 -4.08
CA PHE A 150 -0.50 -13.82 -4.09
C PHE A 150 0.22 -12.96 -3.05
N VAL A 151 0.41 -13.48 -1.82
CA VAL A 151 1.25 -12.84 -0.82
C VAL A 151 2.63 -13.44 -0.84
N SER A 152 3.58 -12.72 -1.40
CA SER A 152 4.98 -13.12 -1.54
C SER A 152 5.96 -12.17 -0.89
N LEU A 153 5.51 -10.95 -0.56
CA LEU A 153 6.26 -9.97 0.21
C LEU A 153 5.70 -9.84 1.62
N GLN A 154 6.58 -9.51 2.58
CA GLN A 154 6.22 -9.29 3.98
C GLN A 154 6.53 -7.83 4.40
N PRO A 155 5.88 -6.82 3.76
CA PRO A 155 6.14 -5.43 4.10
C PRO A 155 5.81 -5.18 5.57
N GLY A 156 6.76 -4.67 6.36
CA GLY A 156 6.54 -4.19 7.72
C GLY A 156 5.66 -2.93 7.76
N TYR A 157 5.27 -2.47 8.95
CA TYR A 157 4.64 -1.16 9.07
C TYR A 157 5.57 -0.06 8.55
N THR A 158 5.02 0.88 7.81
CA THR A 158 5.74 1.95 7.12
C THR A 158 6.81 1.50 6.10
N SER A 159 6.87 0.22 5.74
CA SER A 159 7.68 -0.23 4.61
C SER A 159 7.25 0.47 3.32
N MET A 160 8.22 0.71 2.46
CA MET A 160 8.06 1.42 1.21
C MET A 160 8.43 0.53 0.03
N MET A 161 7.48 0.27 -0.85
CA MET A 161 7.72 -0.32 -2.18
C MET A 161 8.05 0.79 -3.16
N HIS A 162 9.16 0.66 -3.88
CA HIS A 162 9.54 1.57 -4.96
C HIS A 162 9.20 0.97 -6.31
N LEU A 163 8.48 1.72 -7.12
CA LEU A 163 8.17 1.44 -8.50
C LEU A 163 8.69 2.56 -9.39
N VAL A 164 9.04 2.22 -10.62
CA VAL A 164 9.32 3.20 -11.68
C VAL A 164 8.32 3.02 -12.80
N LYS A 165 7.61 4.10 -13.12
CA LYS A 165 6.73 4.15 -14.29
C LYS A 165 7.49 4.71 -15.49
N ARG A 166 7.49 3.97 -16.61
CA ARG A 166 8.07 4.34 -17.89
C ARG A 166 7.01 4.26 -18.96
N LYS A 167 6.54 5.39 -19.46
CA LYS A 167 5.39 5.44 -20.39
C LYS A 167 4.19 4.68 -19.80
N ASP A 168 3.79 3.59 -20.43
CA ASP A 168 2.65 2.76 -20.07
C ASP A 168 3.05 1.47 -19.33
N SER A 169 4.25 1.42 -18.76
CA SER A 169 4.76 0.27 -18.00
C SER A 169 5.16 0.65 -16.58
N LEU A 170 5.02 -0.32 -15.67
CA LEU A 170 5.46 -0.23 -14.28
C LEU A 170 6.56 -1.27 -14.06
N CYS A 171 7.64 -0.85 -13.39
CA CYS A 171 8.72 -1.73 -12.99
C CYS A 171 8.85 -1.72 -11.46
N TYR A 172 8.86 -2.91 -10.85
CA TYR A 172 9.22 -3.07 -9.44
C TYR A 172 10.73 -2.87 -9.28
N VAL A 173 11.13 -2.09 -8.29
CA VAL A 173 12.54 -1.82 -7.99
C VAL A 173 12.95 -2.47 -6.67
N SER A 174 12.25 -2.15 -5.58
CA SER A 174 12.64 -2.62 -4.24
C SER A 174 11.48 -2.54 -3.24
N LEU A 175 11.67 -3.23 -2.11
CA LEU A 175 10.87 -3.05 -0.89
C LEU A 175 11.84 -2.76 0.28
N SER A 176 11.61 -1.68 1.01
CA SER A 176 12.37 -1.37 2.23
C SER A 176 11.74 -2.07 3.44
N ASN A 177 12.54 -2.34 4.47
CA ASN A 177 12.08 -2.85 5.77
C ASN A 177 11.13 -4.06 5.64
N GLU A 178 11.52 -5.05 4.85
CA GLU A 178 10.81 -6.31 4.77
C GLU A 178 10.97 -7.07 6.10
N ASN A 179 9.86 -7.51 6.70
CA ASN A 179 9.93 -8.32 7.90
C ASN A 179 10.48 -9.71 7.55
N THR A 180 11.60 -10.07 8.15
CA THR A 180 12.17 -11.44 8.05
C THR A 180 11.36 -12.46 8.85
N SER A 181 10.55 -12.01 9.81
CA SER A 181 9.62 -12.85 10.56
C SER A 181 8.32 -13.02 9.79
N LYS A 182 7.84 -14.26 9.62
CA LYS A 182 6.54 -14.52 9.00
C LYS A 182 5.45 -13.76 9.78
N ILE A 183 4.81 -12.78 9.13
CA ILE A 183 3.62 -12.13 9.69
C ILE A 183 2.53 -13.20 9.69
N ILE A 184 2.10 -13.62 10.88
CA ILE A 184 0.93 -14.48 11.04
C ILE A 184 -0.28 -13.60 10.77
N ILE A 185 -0.86 -13.75 9.58
CA ILE A 185 -2.11 -13.10 9.15
C ILE A 185 -3.29 -13.80 9.82
#